data_2e12bfd677f33ec08075c5e2c1048caf
#
_entry.id   2e12bfd677f33ec08075c5e2c1048caf
#
_cell.length_a   1.000
_cell.length_b   1.000
_cell.length_c   1.000
_cell.angle_alpha   90.00
_cell.angle_beta   90.00
_cell.angle_gamma   90.00
#
_symmetry.space_group_name_H-M   'P 1'
#
loop_
_entity.id
_entity.type
_entity.pdbx_description
1 polymer ?
#
loop_
_entity_poly.entity_id
_entity_poly.type
_entity_poly.pdbx_seq_one_letter_code
_entity_poly.pdbx_strand_id
1 'polypeptide(L)'
;MASLQTLMQDYDQHRARLEELRDLLEERLAAARADLSAAVTAGSAALAGLARRESDAIESALARMDRGLYGTCVRCGAFIPYGVLRRIPHEQLCLACAGTREQQGHSGATEIPAPRPAPAGVPERSRPEAAVPPGPGAGDEAGNKT
;
A
#
# COMPACT_ATOMS: atom_id res chain seq x y z
N MET A 1 1.84 -45.59 15.39
CA MET A 1 2.78 -45.48 14.25
C MET A 1 1.93 -45.36 12.98
N ALA A 2 2.07 -44.24 12.25
CA ALA A 2 1.46 -44.13 10.95
C ALA A 2 2.07 -45.15 10.01
N SER A 3 1.28 -45.92 9.28
CA SER A 3 1.78 -46.88 8.32
C SER A 3 2.41 -46.12 7.14
N LEU A 4 3.38 -46.77 6.45
CA LEU A 4 3.96 -46.21 5.23
C LEU A 4 2.91 -45.79 4.20
N GLN A 5 1.81 -46.52 4.12
CA GLN A 5 0.65 -46.14 3.27
C GLN A 5 0.01 -44.82 3.66
N THR A 6 -0.15 -44.56 4.96
CA THR A 6 -0.72 -43.29 5.43
C THR A 6 0.19 -42.11 5.10
N LEU A 7 1.51 -42.27 5.28
CA LEU A 7 2.49 -41.25 4.92
C LEU A 7 2.52 -40.97 3.42
N MET A 8 2.38 -41.99 2.58
CA MET A 8 2.32 -41.79 1.13
C MET A 8 1.03 -41.09 0.70
N GLN A 9 -0.13 -41.42 1.30
CA GLN A 9 -1.37 -40.74 1.04
C GLN A 9 -1.34 -39.26 1.46
N ASP A 10 -0.75 -38.96 2.61
CA ASP A 10 -0.57 -37.57 3.08
C ASP A 10 0.35 -36.78 2.15
N TYR A 11 1.39 -37.41 1.63
CA TYR A 11 2.32 -36.81 0.66
C TYR A 11 1.60 -36.53 -0.67
N ASP A 12 0.84 -37.47 -1.20
CA ASP A 12 0.10 -37.31 -2.45
C ASP A 12 -0.97 -36.21 -2.33
N GLN A 13 -1.67 -36.15 -1.20
CA GLN A 13 -2.63 -35.07 -0.93
C GLN A 13 -1.93 -33.71 -0.85
N HIS A 14 -0.79 -33.64 -0.19
CA HIS A 14 -0.04 -32.40 -0.09
C HIS A 14 0.44 -31.93 -1.47
N ARG A 15 0.94 -32.84 -2.27
CA ARG A 15 1.37 -32.58 -3.64
C ARG A 15 0.20 -32.07 -4.50
N ALA A 16 -0.95 -32.74 -4.46
CA ALA A 16 -2.14 -32.33 -5.21
C ALA A 16 -2.62 -30.93 -4.81
N ARG A 17 -2.56 -30.58 -3.51
CA ARG A 17 -2.87 -29.23 -3.02
C ARG A 17 -1.90 -28.18 -3.52
N LEU A 18 -0.62 -28.50 -3.62
CA LEU A 18 0.38 -27.59 -4.18
C LEU A 18 0.17 -27.37 -5.68
N GLU A 19 -0.20 -28.40 -6.43
CA GLU A 19 -0.53 -28.29 -7.84
C GLU A 19 -1.77 -27.39 -8.04
N GLU A 20 -2.84 -27.62 -7.28
CA GLU A 20 -4.04 -26.76 -7.29
C GLU A 20 -3.71 -25.28 -6.99
N LEU A 21 -2.88 -25.04 -6.00
CA LEU A 21 -2.49 -23.68 -5.63
C LEU A 21 -1.58 -23.03 -6.69
N ARG A 22 -0.75 -23.80 -7.38
CA ARG A 22 0.04 -23.32 -8.51
C ARG A 22 -0.86 -22.87 -9.65
N ASP A 23 -1.82 -23.68 -10.03
CA ASP A 23 -2.78 -23.35 -11.08
C ASP A 23 -3.55 -22.06 -10.76
N LEU A 24 -4.01 -21.92 -9.50
CA LEU A 24 -4.65 -20.70 -9.03
C LEU A 24 -3.74 -19.46 -9.10
N LEU A 25 -2.46 -19.60 -8.76
CA LEU A 25 -1.49 -18.52 -8.86
C LEU A 25 -1.26 -18.11 -10.31
N GLU A 26 -1.11 -19.07 -11.21
CA GLU A 26 -0.89 -18.81 -12.63
C GLU A 26 -2.12 -18.13 -13.29
N GLU A 27 -3.32 -18.60 -12.95
CA GLU A 27 -4.57 -17.97 -13.40
C GLU A 27 -4.68 -16.52 -12.91
N ARG A 28 -4.42 -16.27 -11.62
CA ARG A 28 -4.45 -14.92 -11.06
C ARG A 28 -3.36 -14.02 -11.62
N LEU A 29 -2.18 -14.57 -11.92
CA LEU A 29 -1.12 -13.82 -12.55
C LEU A 29 -1.52 -13.35 -13.95
N ALA A 30 -2.15 -14.22 -14.73
CA ALA A 30 -2.67 -13.86 -16.04
C ALA A 30 -3.72 -12.74 -15.95
N ALA A 31 -4.65 -12.84 -14.99
CA ALA A 31 -5.66 -11.80 -14.74
C ALA A 31 -5.03 -10.48 -14.31
N ALA A 32 -4.09 -10.49 -13.36
CA ALA A 32 -3.42 -9.28 -12.87
C ALA A 32 -2.60 -8.57 -13.97
N ARG A 33 -1.98 -9.34 -14.87
CA ARG A 33 -1.28 -8.79 -16.03
C ARG A 33 -2.24 -8.18 -17.07
N ALA A 34 -3.41 -8.79 -17.27
CA ALA A 34 -4.45 -8.23 -18.12
C ALA A 34 -5.00 -6.91 -17.55
N ASP A 35 -5.26 -6.87 -16.23
CA ASP A 35 -5.68 -5.66 -15.52
C ASP A 35 -4.63 -4.54 -15.61
N LEU A 36 -3.35 -4.90 -15.48
CA LEU A 36 -2.25 -3.96 -15.66
C LEU A 36 -2.25 -3.36 -17.07
N SER A 37 -2.39 -4.18 -18.08
CA SER A 37 -2.46 -3.73 -19.48
C SER A 37 -3.65 -2.81 -19.73
N ALA A 38 -4.84 -3.17 -19.22
CA ALA A 38 -6.05 -2.35 -19.31
C ALA A 38 -5.90 -1.01 -18.58
N ALA A 39 -5.32 -1.02 -17.38
CA ALA A 39 -5.09 0.20 -16.59
C ALA A 39 -4.09 1.15 -17.26
N VAL A 40 -3.04 0.62 -17.87
CA VAL A 40 -2.08 1.41 -18.65
C VAL A 40 -2.75 2.03 -19.88
N THR A 41 -3.55 1.27 -20.60
CA THR A 41 -4.31 1.76 -21.77
C THR A 41 -5.31 2.84 -21.37
N ALA A 42 -5.96 2.71 -20.21
CA ALA A 42 -6.89 3.68 -19.67
C ALA A 42 -6.20 4.93 -19.05
N GLY A 43 -4.87 4.95 -18.94
CA GLY A 43 -4.10 6.03 -18.34
C GLY A 43 -4.26 6.15 -16.82
N SER A 44 -4.73 5.09 -16.14
CA SER A 44 -4.95 5.08 -14.69
C SER A 44 -3.70 4.58 -13.95
N ALA A 45 -2.86 5.51 -13.51
CA ALA A 45 -1.65 5.20 -12.74
C ALA A 45 -1.95 4.47 -11.41
N ALA A 46 -3.06 4.80 -10.76
CA ALA A 46 -3.46 4.17 -9.51
C ALA A 46 -3.82 2.69 -9.70
N LEU A 47 -4.66 2.38 -10.69
CA LEU A 47 -5.02 1.00 -11.03
C LEU A 47 -3.83 0.20 -11.54
N ALA A 48 -2.98 0.79 -12.39
CA ALA A 48 -1.75 0.17 -12.85
C ALA A 48 -0.81 -0.16 -11.69
N GLY A 49 -0.70 0.72 -10.70
CA GLY A 49 0.09 0.47 -9.50
C GLY A 49 -0.45 -0.69 -8.64
N LEU A 50 -1.77 -0.82 -8.51
CA LEU A 50 -2.41 -1.93 -7.80
C LEU A 50 -2.15 -3.26 -8.51
N ALA A 51 -2.44 -3.33 -9.81
CA ALA A 51 -2.26 -4.54 -10.63
C ALA A 51 -0.79 -4.99 -10.66
N ARG A 52 0.16 -4.05 -10.70
CA ARG A 52 1.59 -4.37 -10.63
C ARG A 52 1.97 -4.99 -9.31
N ARG A 53 1.55 -4.41 -8.18
CA ARG A 53 1.82 -4.98 -6.84
C ARG A 53 1.22 -6.38 -6.68
N GLU A 54 0.04 -6.62 -7.22
CA GLU A 54 -0.57 -7.94 -7.21
C GLU A 54 0.24 -8.94 -8.06
N SER A 55 0.64 -8.58 -9.27
CA SER A 55 1.51 -9.39 -10.12
C SER A 55 2.83 -9.75 -9.43
N ASP A 56 3.49 -8.77 -8.84
CA ASP A 56 4.77 -8.96 -8.13
C ASP A 56 4.62 -9.91 -6.93
N ALA A 57 3.51 -9.79 -6.18
CA ALA A 57 3.22 -10.68 -5.05
C ALA A 57 2.96 -12.12 -5.51
N ILE A 58 2.26 -12.32 -6.62
CA ILE A 58 1.99 -13.64 -7.18
C ILE A 58 3.28 -14.27 -7.73
N GLU A 59 4.09 -13.51 -8.47
CA GLU A 59 5.39 -13.98 -8.97
C GLU A 59 6.32 -14.37 -7.83
N SER A 60 6.34 -13.61 -6.75
CA SER A 60 7.08 -13.94 -5.53
C SER A 60 6.58 -15.25 -4.90
N ALA A 61 5.27 -15.49 -4.89
CA ALA A 61 4.68 -16.73 -4.36
C ALA A 61 5.08 -17.94 -5.22
N LEU A 62 5.03 -17.83 -6.55
CA LEU A 62 5.48 -18.86 -7.47
C LEU A 62 6.97 -19.18 -7.30
N ALA A 63 7.82 -18.16 -7.19
CA ALA A 63 9.24 -18.34 -6.94
C ALA A 63 9.53 -19.02 -5.58
N ARG A 64 8.70 -18.76 -4.56
CA ARG A 64 8.77 -19.46 -3.27
C ARG A 64 8.34 -20.94 -3.38
N MET A 65 7.35 -21.21 -4.22
CA MET A 65 6.89 -22.58 -4.49
C MET A 65 8.01 -23.42 -5.14
N ASP A 66 8.72 -22.84 -6.10
CA ASP A 66 9.85 -23.51 -6.75
C ASP A 66 11.02 -23.79 -5.79
N ARG A 67 11.17 -22.99 -4.74
CA ARG A 67 12.17 -23.20 -3.67
C ARG A 67 11.69 -24.09 -2.53
N GLY A 68 10.44 -24.55 -2.56
CA GLY A 68 9.85 -25.33 -1.46
C GLY A 68 9.56 -24.54 -0.19
N LEU A 69 9.45 -23.20 -0.28
CA LEU A 69 9.18 -22.29 0.84
C LEU A 69 7.74 -21.76 0.84
N TYR A 70 6.92 -22.17 -0.11
CA TYR A 70 5.55 -21.75 -0.20
C TYR A 70 4.71 -22.27 0.97
N GLY A 71 3.75 -21.48 1.41
CA GLY A 71 2.89 -21.81 2.57
C GLY A 71 3.54 -21.57 3.93
N THR A 72 4.70 -20.93 3.97
CA THR A 72 5.36 -20.48 5.21
C THR A 72 5.39 -18.96 5.30
N CYS A 73 5.17 -18.43 6.49
CA CYS A 73 5.23 -17.00 6.76
C CYS A 73 6.65 -16.45 6.56
N VAL A 74 6.79 -15.36 5.80
CA VAL A 74 8.10 -14.73 5.56
C VAL A 74 8.72 -14.06 6.80
N ARG A 75 7.91 -13.76 7.84
CA ARG A 75 8.38 -13.12 9.07
C ARG A 75 8.75 -14.09 10.18
N CYS A 76 7.95 -15.12 10.39
CA CYS A 76 8.13 -16.03 11.53
C CYS A 76 8.31 -17.50 11.15
N GLY A 77 8.21 -17.86 9.87
CA GLY A 77 8.35 -19.24 9.39
C GLY A 77 7.17 -20.17 9.72
N ALA A 78 6.12 -19.66 10.39
CA ALA A 78 4.93 -20.45 10.70
C ALA A 78 4.18 -20.85 9.43
N PHE A 79 3.55 -22.03 9.47
CA PHE A 79 2.71 -22.47 8.36
C PHE A 79 1.45 -21.61 8.21
N ILE A 80 1.15 -21.29 6.96
CA ILE A 80 -0.10 -20.60 6.58
C ILE A 80 -1.13 -21.69 6.25
N PRO A 81 -2.32 -21.68 6.89
CA PRO A 81 -3.33 -22.69 6.64
C PRO A 81 -3.75 -22.77 5.17
N TYR A 82 -3.96 -23.97 4.66
CA TYR A 82 -4.39 -24.19 3.27
C TYR A 82 -5.67 -23.42 2.92
N GLY A 83 -6.64 -23.34 3.85
CA GLY A 83 -7.86 -22.55 3.64
C GLY A 83 -7.65 -21.05 3.43
N VAL A 84 -6.55 -20.48 3.96
CA VAL A 84 -6.13 -19.10 3.72
C VAL A 84 -5.52 -18.98 2.32
N LEU A 85 -4.59 -19.86 1.99
CA LEU A 85 -3.92 -19.89 0.68
C LEU A 85 -4.90 -20.14 -0.47
N ARG A 86 -5.96 -20.89 -0.25
CA ARG A 86 -6.99 -21.11 -1.26
C ARG A 86 -7.78 -19.83 -1.60
N ARG A 87 -7.94 -18.92 -0.63
CA ARG A 87 -8.60 -17.63 -0.85
C ARG A 87 -7.64 -16.59 -1.41
N ILE A 88 -6.44 -16.53 -0.84
CA ILE A 88 -5.38 -15.58 -1.20
C ILE A 88 -4.10 -16.38 -1.43
N PRO A 89 -3.90 -16.95 -2.62
CA PRO A 89 -2.79 -17.86 -2.87
C PRO A 89 -1.42 -17.19 -2.83
N HIS A 90 -1.34 -15.89 -3.00
CA HIS A 90 -0.10 -15.12 -2.86
C HIS A 90 0.14 -14.58 -1.44
N GLU A 91 -0.66 -15.00 -0.44
CA GLU A 91 -0.43 -14.59 0.95
C GLU A 91 0.90 -15.10 1.48
N GLN A 92 1.69 -14.21 2.06
CA GLN A 92 3.03 -14.50 2.55
C GLN A 92 3.16 -14.35 4.08
N LEU A 93 2.10 -13.91 4.74
CA LEU A 93 2.06 -13.71 6.18
C LEU A 93 1.05 -14.65 6.85
N CYS A 94 1.40 -15.18 8.01
CA CYS A 94 0.42 -15.86 8.85
C CYS A 94 -0.53 -14.82 9.49
N LEU A 95 -1.68 -15.25 9.99
CA LEU A 95 -2.70 -14.36 10.57
C LEU A 95 -2.14 -13.47 11.70
N ALA A 96 -1.26 -14.00 12.53
CA ALA A 96 -0.63 -13.23 13.61
C ALA A 96 0.28 -12.11 13.07
N CYS A 97 1.08 -12.39 12.04
CA CYS A 97 1.96 -11.39 11.44
C CYS A 97 1.21 -10.39 10.55
N ALA A 98 0.12 -10.80 9.90
CA ALA A 98 -0.75 -9.93 9.12
C ALA A 98 -1.45 -8.90 10.03
N GLY A 99 -2.04 -9.34 11.14
CA GLY A 99 -2.67 -8.46 12.12
C GLY A 99 -1.72 -7.43 12.73
N THR A 100 -0.46 -7.79 12.96
CA THR A 100 0.57 -6.85 13.43
C THR A 100 0.88 -5.77 12.38
N ARG A 101 0.85 -6.12 11.10
CA ARG A 101 1.07 -5.17 10.00
C ARG A 101 -0.05 -4.13 9.91
N GLU A 102 -1.30 -4.55 10.08
CA GLU A 102 -2.45 -3.63 10.07
C GLU A 102 -2.39 -2.66 11.24
N GLN A 103 -2.01 -3.11 12.43
CA GLN A 103 -1.83 -2.25 13.61
C GLN A 103 -0.71 -1.22 13.43
N GLN A 104 0.39 -1.58 12.77
CA GLN A 104 1.49 -0.65 12.47
C GLN A 104 1.13 0.35 11.37
N GLY A 105 0.26 -0.02 10.43
CA GLY A 105 -0.25 0.88 9.39
C GLY A 105 -1.21 1.94 9.92
N HIS A 106 -1.88 1.71 11.03
CA HIS A 106 -2.79 2.67 11.68
C HIS A 106 -2.08 3.61 12.66
N SER A 107 -0.85 3.32 13.06
CA SER A 107 -0.05 4.22 13.92
C SER A 107 0.49 5.44 13.18
N GLY A 108 0.24 5.57 11.88
CA GLY A 108 0.59 6.74 11.05
C GLY A 108 -0.56 7.71 10.81
N ALA A 109 -1.73 7.52 11.42
CA ALA A 109 -2.81 8.47 11.37
C ALA A 109 -2.57 9.56 12.43
N THR A 110 -1.85 10.59 12.02
CA THR A 110 -2.07 12.00 12.37
C THR A 110 -2.64 12.20 13.77
N GLU A 111 -1.78 12.14 14.75
CA GLU A 111 -1.96 12.96 15.92
C GLU A 111 -1.88 14.40 15.43
N ILE A 112 -3.03 15.02 15.19
CA ILE A 112 -3.14 16.46 15.04
C ILE A 112 -2.65 17.00 16.38
N PRO A 113 -1.49 17.67 16.46
CA PRO A 113 -1.08 18.25 17.70
C PRO A 113 -2.17 19.24 18.12
N ALA A 114 -2.76 19.02 19.27
CA ALA A 114 -3.70 19.96 19.87
C ALA A 114 -3.10 21.36 19.78
N PRO A 115 -3.88 22.40 19.38
CA PRO A 115 -3.37 23.75 19.31
C PRO A 115 -2.79 24.10 20.67
N ARG A 116 -1.50 24.47 20.69
CA ARG A 116 -0.83 24.92 21.90
C ARG A 116 -1.66 26.05 22.48
N PRO A 117 -2.00 26.03 23.77
CA PRO A 117 -2.60 27.21 24.39
C PRO A 117 -1.64 28.38 24.19
N ALA A 118 -2.17 29.46 23.66
CA ALA A 118 -1.44 30.70 23.47
C ALA A 118 -0.78 31.11 24.80
N PRO A 119 0.50 31.52 24.81
CA PRO A 119 1.11 32.05 26.02
C PRO A 119 0.33 33.29 26.45
N ALA A 120 -0.24 33.22 27.63
CA ALA A 120 -0.87 34.35 28.28
C ALA A 120 0.17 35.45 28.53
N GLY A 121 -0.11 36.64 28.04
CA GLY A 121 0.50 37.87 28.51
C GLY A 121 1.74 38.32 27.74
N VAL A 122 1.52 38.97 26.62
CA VAL A 122 2.44 40.02 26.13
C VAL A 122 1.70 41.35 26.35
N PRO A 123 2.23 42.27 27.14
CA PRO A 123 1.59 43.58 27.33
C PRO A 123 1.64 44.33 26.00
N GLU A 124 0.48 44.84 25.65
CA GLU A 124 0.23 45.76 24.55
C GLU A 124 1.17 46.95 24.64
N ARG A 125 2.24 46.96 23.88
CA ARG A 125 3.05 48.19 23.70
C ARG A 125 2.35 49.02 22.64
N SER A 126 1.89 50.14 23.14
CA SER A 126 1.34 51.28 22.42
C SER A 126 2.04 51.49 21.07
N ARG A 127 1.25 51.45 20.03
CA ARG A 127 1.63 51.84 18.71
C ARG A 127 1.78 53.38 18.70
N PRO A 128 2.90 53.96 18.29
CA PRO A 128 2.92 55.36 17.95
C PRO A 128 2.24 55.53 16.59
N GLU A 129 1.25 56.41 16.58
CA GLU A 129 0.59 56.99 15.47
C GLU A 129 1.63 57.70 14.59
N ALA A 130 1.90 57.19 13.40
CA ALA A 130 2.75 57.87 12.41
C ALA A 130 1.93 58.29 11.23
N ALA A 131 1.65 59.56 11.26
CA ALA A 131 1.36 60.51 10.21
C ALA A 131 1.30 59.98 8.76
N VAL A 132 0.14 60.24 8.18
CA VAL A 132 -0.15 60.25 6.73
C VAL A 132 0.52 61.47 6.11
N PRO A 133 1.38 61.34 5.09
CA PRO A 133 1.70 62.46 4.22
C PRO A 133 0.71 62.57 3.08
N PRO A 134 0.31 63.81 2.70
CA PRO A 134 -0.62 64.07 1.62
C PRO A 134 0.06 63.90 0.25
N GLY A 135 -0.73 63.41 -0.72
CA GLY A 135 -0.32 63.36 -2.09
C GLY A 135 -0.24 64.76 -2.76
N PRO A 136 0.50 64.89 -3.81
CA PRO A 136 0.15 65.75 -4.90
C PRO A 136 -0.02 64.94 -6.17
N GLY A 137 -1.01 65.12 -6.97
CA GLY A 137 -1.29 66.31 -7.72
C GLY A 137 -1.16 65.94 -9.19
N ALA A 138 -2.20 66.13 -9.85
CA ALA A 138 -2.47 66.06 -11.27
C ALA A 138 -1.39 66.66 -12.18
N GLY A 139 -1.33 66.18 -13.36
CA GLY A 139 -0.69 66.75 -14.52
C GLY A 139 -0.81 65.77 -15.65
N ASP A 140 -1.77 65.86 -16.45
CA ASP A 140 -1.97 66.64 -17.66
C ASP A 140 -1.04 66.26 -18.82
N GLU A 141 -1.77 66.02 -19.86
CA GLU A 141 -1.56 66.36 -21.28
C GLU A 141 -0.65 65.40 -22.10
N ALA A 142 -1.33 64.85 -23.02
CA ALA A 142 -1.58 65.28 -24.39
C ALA A 142 -0.49 64.90 -25.38
N GLY A 143 -0.94 64.38 -26.44
CA GLY A 143 -0.30 64.70 -27.72
C GLY A 143 0.12 63.46 -28.52
N ASN A 144 -0.72 63.13 -29.39
CA ASN A 144 -0.68 63.43 -30.82
C ASN A 144 0.05 62.45 -31.74
N LYS A 145 -0.75 61.93 -32.66
CA LYS A 145 -0.49 61.77 -34.11
C LYS A 145 0.85 61.11 -34.52
N THR A 146 0.82 60.08 -35.23
CA THR A 146 0.54 59.95 -36.68
C THR A 146 0.40 58.48 -37.02
#